data_5191f446389deb802cc3a9d3e81eb928
#
_entry.id   5191f446389deb802cc3a9d3e81eb928
#
_cell.length_a   1.000
_cell.length_b   1.000
_cell.length_c   1.000
_cell.angle_alpha   90.00
_cell.angle_beta   90.00
_cell.angle_gamma   90.00
#
_symmetry.space_group_name_H-M   'P 1'
#
loop_
_entity.id
_entity.type
_entity.pdbx_description
1 polymer ?
#
loop_
_entity_poly.entity_id
_entity_poly.type
_entity_poly.pdbx_seq_one_letter_code
_entity_poly.pdbx_strand_id
1 'polypeptide(L)'
;MKVLSDITPIDFDAPAANEIILPNGIIGFSQFQRAELLSMPDHLPFLWMRLHGQENADPVHFIVMEPGGLIADYEPEIFDEDAEQLGLGDPADAMILNIITLRQQSPIEATVNLIGPLIVNRRTRVGRQLVISNYSRYSAHHTLVDHSPAQNCARTA
;
A
#
# COMPACT_ATOMS: atom_id res chain seq x y z
N MET A 1 2.19 15.48 9.08
CA MET A 1 0.79 15.12 9.38
C MET A 1 0.72 13.64 9.70
N LYS A 2 0.00 13.30 10.74
CA LYS A 2 -0.22 11.91 11.13
C LYS A 2 -1.32 11.30 10.25
N VAL A 3 -1.07 10.13 9.70
CA VAL A 3 -2.00 9.47 8.78
C VAL A 3 -2.72 8.34 9.51
N LEU A 4 -4.03 8.26 9.34
CA LEU A 4 -4.84 7.22 9.95
C LEU A 4 -4.70 5.94 9.14
N SER A 5 -4.43 4.82 9.82
CA SER A 5 -4.23 3.54 9.17
C SER A 5 -5.43 2.61 9.22
N ASP A 6 -6.45 2.98 9.99
CA ASP A 6 -7.62 2.13 10.26
C ASP A 6 -8.91 2.68 9.65
N ILE A 7 -8.80 3.30 8.48
CA ILE A 7 -9.96 3.91 7.82
C ILE A 7 -10.70 2.89 6.96
N THR A 8 -11.97 3.22 6.71
CA THR A 8 -12.86 2.35 5.93
C THR A 8 -12.31 2.08 4.54
N PRO A 9 -12.25 0.82 4.10
CA PRO A 9 -11.81 0.49 2.76
C PRO A 9 -12.62 1.19 1.68
N ILE A 10 -11.99 1.43 0.54
CA ILE A 10 -12.65 2.01 -0.62
C ILE A 10 -13.60 0.97 -1.24
N ASP A 11 -14.75 1.43 -1.68
CA ASP A 11 -15.66 0.61 -2.48
C ASP A 11 -15.10 0.44 -3.89
N PHE A 12 -14.60 -0.74 -4.21
CA PHE A 12 -14.00 -1.03 -5.50
C PHE A 12 -15.01 -1.41 -6.58
N ASP A 13 -16.30 -1.48 -6.25
CA ASP A 13 -17.34 -1.79 -7.23
C ASP A 13 -17.62 -0.62 -8.16
N ALA A 14 -17.29 0.60 -7.75
CA ALA A 14 -17.44 1.77 -8.60
C ALA A 14 -16.25 1.90 -9.56
N PRO A 15 -16.46 2.01 -10.89
CA PRO A 15 -15.35 2.03 -11.85
C PRO A 15 -14.28 3.10 -11.62
N ALA A 16 -14.66 4.26 -11.08
CA ALA A 16 -13.71 5.33 -10.79
C ALA A 16 -13.00 5.15 -9.45
N ALA A 17 -13.54 4.31 -8.57
CA ALA A 17 -13.02 4.16 -7.20
C ALA A 17 -11.77 3.29 -7.12
N ASN A 18 -11.52 2.44 -8.12
CA ASN A 18 -10.35 1.57 -8.14
C ASN A 18 -9.15 2.14 -8.89
N GLU A 19 -9.31 3.30 -9.50
CA GLU A 19 -8.20 3.95 -10.21
C GLU A 19 -7.46 4.92 -9.29
N ILE A 20 -6.13 4.93 -9.45
CA ILE A 20 -5.25 5.87 -8.75
C ILE A 20 -4.34 6.51 -9.79
N ILE A 21 -4.17 7.81 -9.68
CA ILE A 21 -3.24 8.57 -10.52
C ILE A 21 -1.95 8.76 -9.72
N LEU A 22 -0.83 8.37 -10.33
CA LEU A 22 0.49 8.43 -9.73
C LEU A 22 1.37 9.35 -10.59
N PRO A 23 1.34 10.67 -10.38
CA PRO A 23 2.07 11.61 -11.26
C PRO A 23 3.57 11.30 -11.36
N ASN A 24 4.15 10.77 -10.29
CA ASN A 24 5.57 10.43 -10.24
C ASN A 24 5.81 8.91 -10.29
N GLY A 25 4.77 8.12 -10.52
CA GLY A 25 4.87 6.67 -10.46
C GLY A 25 5.23 6.19 -9.05
N ILE A 26 5.83 5.01 -8.99
CA ILE A 26 6.40 4.44 -7.77
C ILE A 26 7.92 4.44 -7.94
N ILE A 27 8.65 4.47 -6.85
CA ILE A 27 10.13 4.45 -6.87
C ILE A 27 10.60 3.24 -7.69
N GLY A 28 11.37 3.53 -8.75
CA GLY A 28 11.83 2.54 -9.72
C GLY A 28 10.86 2.31 -10.90
N PHE A 29 9.66 2.90 -10.87
CA PHE A 29 8.63 2.71 -11.89
C PHE A 29 7.96 4.03 -12.24
N SER A 30 8.76 5.05 -12.46
CA SER A 30 8.27 6.43 -12.69
C SER A 30 7.47 6.58 -13.99
N GLN A 31 7.65 5.68 -14.94
CA GLN A 31 6.94 5.69 -16.22
C GLN A 31 5.49 5.22 -16.10
N PHE A 32 5.12 4.61 -14.98
CA PHE A 32 3.76 4.11 -14.75
C PHE A 32 3.00 5.12 -13.91
N GLN A 33 2.17 5.92 -14.56
CA GLN A 33 1.48 7.05 -13.92
C GLN A 33 0.02 6.75 -13.56
N ARG A 34 -0.43 5.52 -13.76
CA ARG A 34 -1.77 5.09 -13.41
C ARG A 34 -1.72 3.73 -12.75
N ALA A 35 -2.59 3.53 -11.80
CA ALA A 35 -2.73 2.26 -11.12
C ALA A 35 -4.20 1.89 -10.97
N GLU A 36 -4.44 0.59 -10.88
CA GLU A 36 -5.75 0.03 -10.66
C GLU A 36 -5.66 -0.93 -9.48
N LEU A 37 -6.53 -0.74 -8.50
CA LEU A 37 -6.59 -1.62 -7.33
C LEU A 37 -7.64 -2.70 -7.58
N LEU A 38 -7.22 -3.95 -7.43
CA LEU A 38 -8.07 -5.11 -7.67
C LEU A 38 -8.21 -5.90 -6.38
N SER A 39 -9.44 -6.14 -5.99
CA SER A 39 -9.73 -6.92 -4.79
C SER A 39 -9.46 -8.39 -5.01
N MET A 40 -8.93 -9.04 -3.98
CA MET A 40 -8.78 -10.49 -3.91
C MET A 40 -9.62 -10.98 -2.73
N PRO A 41 -10.91 -11.32 -2.95
CA PRO A 41 -11.82 -11.64 -1.83
C PRO A 41 -11.30 -12.74 -0.90
N ASP A 42 -10.62 -13.75 -1.46
CA ASP A 42 -10.08 -14.85 -0.68
C ASP A 42 -8.76 -14.52 0.03
N HIS A 43 -8.20 -13.35 -0.24
CA HIS A 43 -6.89 -12.94 0.27
C HIS A 43 -6.91 -11.60 0.97
N LEU A 44 -8.08 -11.12 1.36
CA LEU A 44 -8.18 -9.88 2.13
C LEU A 44 -7.30 -9.99 3.39
N PRO A 45 -6.59 -8.96 3.79
CA PRO A 45 -6.66 -7.56 3.33
C PRO A 45 -5.73 -7.21 2.17
N PHE A 46 -5.19 -8.19 1.47
CA PHE A 46 -4.27 -7.94 0.37
C PHE A 46 -5.02 -7.58 -0.91
N LEU A 47 -4.43 -6.66 -1.67
CA LEU A 47 -4.97 -6.18 -2.94
C LEU A 47 -3.89 -6.29 -4.01
N TRP A 48 -4.29 -6.53 -5.26
CA TRP A 48 -3.41 -6.33 -6.39
C TRP A 48 -3.43 -4.86 -6.78
N MET A 49 -2.25 -4.30 -7.03
CA MET A 49 -2.12 -2.99 -7.64
C MET A 49 -1.46 -3.19 -9.00
N ARG A 50 -2.21 -2.90 -10.06
CA ARG A 50 -1.73 -3.02 -11.43
C ARG A 50 -1.32 -1.64 -11.92
N LEU A 51 -0.05 -1.47 -12.25
CA LEU A 51 0.46 -0.23 -12.81
C LEU A 51 0.31 -0.26 -14.33
N HIS A 52 -0.23 0.83 -14.87
CA HIS A 52 -0.37 1.03 -16.31
C HIS A 52 0.56 2.13 -16.76
N GLY A 53 1.36 1.84 -17.78
CA GLY A 53 2.25 2.82 -18.41
C GLY A 53 1.67 3.33 -19.72
N GLN A 54 2.58 3.74 -20.61
CA GLN A 54 2.23 4.17 -21.95
C GLN A 54 1.74 2.98 -22.79
N GLU A 55 1.09 3.27 -23.92
CA GLU A 55 0.64 2.25 -24.85
C GLU A 55 1.78 1.26 -25.18
N ASN A 56 1.45 -0.03 -25.17
CA ASN A 56 2.37 -1.14 -25.45
C ASN A 56 3.34 -1.49 -24.33
N ALA A 57 3.27 -0.82 -23.16
CA ALA A 57 4.03 -1.28 -22.00
C ALA A 57 3.23 -2.37 -21.26
N ASP A 58 3.91 -3.47 -20.92
CA ASP A 58 3.29 -4.51 -20.11
C ASP A 58 2.98 -3.97 -18.70
N PRO A 59 1.81 -4.28 -18.16
CA PRO A 59 1.48 -3.82 -16.81
C PRO A 59 2.38 -4.50 -15.77
N VAL A 60 2.66 -3.77 -14.70
CA VAL A 60 3.42 -4.28 -13.55
C VAL A 60 2.47 -4.45 -12.38
N HIS A 61 2.59 -5.56 -11.67
CA HIS A 61 1.71 -5.87 -10.56
C HIS A 61 2.47 -5.84 -9.24
N PHE A 62 1.85 -5.23 -8.25
CA PHE A 62 2.30 -5.26 -6.86
C PHE A 62 1.20 -5.79 -5.97
N ILE A 63 1.61 -6.39 -4.86
CA ILE A 63 0.69 -6.70 -3.77
C ILE A 63 0.78 -5.56 -2.78
N VAL A 64 -0.36 -5.02 -2.40
CA VAL A 64 -0.42 -3.94 -1.41
C VAL A 64 -1.45 -4.30 -0.34
N MET A 65 -1.38 -3.60 0.80
CA MET A 65 -2.37 -3.75 1.85
C MET A 65 -2.61 -2.41 2.55
N GLU A 66 -3.83 -2.20 3.01
CA GLU A 66 -4.09 -1.19 4.02
C GLU A 66 -3.68 -1.78 5.37
N PRO A 67 -2.83 -1.10 6.16
CA PRO A 67 -2.30 -1.69 7.38
C PRO A 67 -3.36 -1.96 8.47
N GLY A 68 -4.37 -1.12 8.57
CA GLY A 68 -5.62 -1.31 9.31
C GLY A 68 -5.60 -2.18 10.56
N GLY A 69 -4.65 -1.99 11.48
CA GLY A 69 -4.55 -2.80 12.68
C GLY A 69 -3.77 -4.11 12.54
N LEU A 70 -3.39 -4.49 11.33
CA LEU A 70 -2.56 -5.68 11.10
C LEU A 70 -1.11 -5.47 11.55
N ILE A 71 -0.65 -4.23 11.48
CA ILE A 71 0.70 -3.87 11.91
C ILE A 71 0.57 -3.16 13.25
N ALA A 72 1.04 -3.81 14.31
CA ALA A 72 0.98 -3.25 15.65
C ALA A 72 1.82 -1.97 15.75
N ASP A 73 1.26 -0.96 16.38
CA ASP A 73 1.95 0.31 16.67
C ASP A 73 2.44 1.06 15.41
N TYR A 74 1.82 0.81 14.26
CA TYR A 74 2.16 1.51 13.04
C TYR A 74 1.39 2.82 12.96
N GLU A 75 2.10 3.93 13.18
CA GLU A 75 1.56 5.28 13.13
C GLU A 75 2.45 6.15 12.23
N PRO A 76 2.32 6.01 10.91
CA PRO A 76 3.18 6.76 10.01
C PRO A 76 2.84 8.24 10.03
N GLU A 77 3.89 9.05 9.97
CA GLU A 77 3.77 10.50 9.85
C GLU A 77 4.40 10.95 8.55
N ILE A 78 3.73 11.81 7.82
CA ILE A 78 4.25 12.36 6.57
C ILE A 78 4.67 13.81 6.78
N PHE A 79 5.63 14.25 5.96
CA PHE A 79 6.06 15.63 5.99
C PHE A 79 4.92 16.56 5.56
N ASP A 80 4.84 17.74 6.15
CA ASP A 80 3.80 18.70 5.83
C ASP A 80 3.81 19.10 4.36
N GLU A 81 4.99 19.19 3.76
CA GLU A 81 5.13 19.48 2.33
C GLU A 81 4.48 18.41 1.46
N ASP A 82 4.64 17.14 1.84
CA ASP A 82 4.05 16.04 1.09
C ASP A 82 2.52 16.03 1.25
N ALA A 83 2.03 16.31 2.45
CA ALA A 83 0.60 16.43 2.70
C ALA A 83 -0.01 17.55 1.85
N GLU A 84 0.69 18.67 1.77
CA GLU A 84 0.25 19.82 0.99
C GLU A 84 0.22 19.50 -0.51
N GLN A 85 1.26 18.85 -1.03
CA GLN A 85 1.31 18.46 -2.44
C GLN A 85 0.19 17.48 -2.82
N LEU A 86 -0.24 16.64 -1.89
CA LEU A 86 -1.36 15.72 -2.10
C LEU A 86 -2.73 16.34 -1.81
N GLY A 87 -2.76 17.60 -1.34
CA GLY A 87 -4.00 18.26 -1.02
C GLY A 87 -4.71 17.68 0.21
N LEU A 88 -3.95 17.11 1.13
CA LEU A 88 -4.49 16.49 2.34
C LEU A 88 -4.71 17.54 3.42
N GLY A 89 -5.97 18.00 3.56
CA GLY A 89 -6.35 18.90 4.64
C GLY A 89 -6.80 18.17 5.89
N ASP A 90 -7.27 16.93 5.72
CA ASP A 90 -7.78 16.11 6.81
C ASP A 90 -7.09 14.73 6.72
N PRO A 91 -6.53 14.20 7.82
CA PRO A 91 -5.94 12.86 7.84
C PRO A 91 -6.89 11.76 7.36
N ALA A 92 -8.20 11.94 7.54
CA ALA A 92 -9.19 10.96 7.07
C ALA A 92 -9.26 10.87 5.54
N ASP A 93 -8.79 11.88 4.81
CA ASP A 93 -8.73 11.86 3.35
C ASP A 93 -7.58 11.02 2.81
N ALA A 94 -6.65 10.62 3.65
CA ALA A 94 -5.49 9.85 3.24
C ALA A 94 -5.75 8.34 3.36
N MET A 95 -5.48 7.63 2.29
CA MET A 95 -5.44 6.17 2.29
C MET A 95 -3.98 5.73 2.26
N ILE A 96 -3.63 4.79 3.13
CA ILE A 96 -2.28 4.22 3.17
C ILE A 96 -2.30 2.86 2.50
N LEU A 97 -1.38 2.64 1.58
CA LEU A 97 -1.14 1.33 0.99
C LEU A 97 0.34 0.98 1.17
N ASN A 98 0.59 -0.14 1.82
CA ASN A 98 1.95 -0.63 2.00
C ASN A 98 2.23 -1.73 0.99
N ILE A 99 3.40 -1.66 0.35
CA ILE A 99 3.81 -2.63 -0.66
C ILE A 99 4.37 -3.87 0.03
N ILE A 100 3.91 -5.03 -0.43
CA ILE A 100 4.32 -6.34 0.08
C ILE A 100 5.32 -6.95 -0.89
N THR A 101 6.39 -7.52 -0.34
CA THR A 101 7.36 -8.29 -1.10
C THR A 101 7.30 -9.74 -0.64
N LEU A 102 7.16 -10.64 -1.61
CA LEU A 102 7.19 -12.07 -1.35
C LEU A 102 8.58 -12.59 -1.70
N ARG A 103 9.22 -13.26 -0.76
CA ARG A 103 10.48 -13.95 -1.00
C ARG A 103 10.19 -15.42 -1.23
N GLN A 104 10.59 -15.91 -2.39
CA GLN A 104 10.41 -17.29 -2.79
C GLN A 104 11.47 -18.18 -2.10
N GLN A 105 11.31 -18.30 -0.80
CA GLN A 105 12.14 -19.19 0.02
C GLN A 105 11.27 -20.31 0.55
N SER A 106 11.87 -21.29 1.17
CA SER A 106 11.14 -22.35 1.86
C SER A 106 11.36 -22.18 3.37
N PRO A 107 10.38 -21.70 4.13
CA PRO A 107 9.04 -21.26 3.72
C PRO A 107 9.01 -19.90 3.02
N ILE A 108 7.91 -19.62 2.33
CA ILE A 108 7.70 -18.31 1.71
C ILE A 108 7.64 -17.24 2.78
N GLU A 109 8.41 -16.19 2.61
CA GLU A 109 8.44 -15.06 3.53
C GLU A 109 7.81 -13.84 2.86
N ALA A 110 6.89 -13.20 3.57
CA ALA A 110 6.30 -11.94 3.14
C ALA A 110 6.83 -10.80 4.02
N THR A 111 7.28 -9.74 3.39
CA THR A 111 7.68 -8.53 4.10
C THR A 111 6.87 -7.34 3.59
N VAL A 112 6.68 -6.36 4.47
CA VAL A 112 5.94 -5.14 4.14
C VAL A 112 6.84 -3.94 4.31
N ASN A 113 6.76 -3.01 3.35
CA ASN A 113 7.50 -1.76 3.42
C ASN A 113 6.72 -0.75 4.26
N LEU A 114 7.16 -0.54 5.49
CA LEU A 114 6.53 0.41 6.42
C LEU A 114 7.09 1.81 6.29
N ILE A 115 8.25 1.97 5.64
CA ILE A 115 8.95 3.26 5.52
C ILE A 115 8.46 4.06 4.31
N GLY A 116 8.15 3.37 3.22
CA GLY A 116 7.78 3.99 1.95
C GLY A 116 6.38 3.63 1.49
N PRO A 117 5.34 3.98 2.26
CA PRO A 117 3.98 3.68 1.83
C PRO A 117 3.55 4.52 0.65
N LEU A 118 2.56 4.02 -0.08
CA LEU A 118 1.82 4.81 -1.04
C LEU A 118 0.71 5.53 -0.29
N ILE A 119 0.69 6.84 -0.37
CA ILE A 119 -0.35 7.67 0.25
C ILE A 119 -1.23 8.22 -0.86
N VAL A 120 -2.51 7.97 -0.77
CA VAL A 120 -3.50 8.36 -1.77
C VAL A 120 -4.53 9.28 -1.15
N ASN A 121 -4.79 10.40 -1.82
CA ASN A 121 -5.89 11.26 -1.45
C ASN A 121 -7.20 10.60 -1.94
N ARG A 122 -8.10 10.27 -1.01
CA ARG A 122 -9.34 9.56 -1.31
C ARG A 122 -10.27 10.37 -2.22
N ARG A 123 -10.22 11.69 -2.11
CA ARG A 123 -11.11 12.56 -2.89
C ARG A 123 -10.63 12.74 -4.32
N THR A 124 -9.35 12.99 -4.51
CA THR A 124 -8.79 13.28 -5.84
C THR A 124 -8.30 12.02 -6.55
N ARG A 125 -8.08 10.95 -5.80
CA ARG A 125 -7.51 9.70 -6.29
C ARG A 125 -6.07 9.86 -6.78
N VAL A 126 -5.39 10.90 -6.35
CA VAL A 126 -3.97 11.13 -6.64
C VAL A 126 -3.14 10.60 -5.49
N GLY A 127 -2.12 9.83 -5.81
CA GLY A 127 -1.23 9.22 -4.82
C GLY A 127 0.23 9.41 -5.14
N ARG A 128 1.06 9.24 -4.12
CA ARG A 128 2.51 9.27 -4.23
C ARG A 128 3.11 8.27 -3.25
N GLN A 129 4.19 7.64 -3.65
CA GLN A 129 5.00 6.90 -2.70
C GLN A 129 5.88 7.88 -1.94
N LEU A 130 5.75 7.89 -0.62
CA LEU A 130 6.43 8.84 0.24
C LEU A 130 7.30 8.11 1.25
N VAL A 131 8.41 8.73 1.63
CA VAL A 131 9.15 8.28 2.81
C VAL A 131 8.56 9.00 4.00
N ILE A 132 8.09 8.25 5.00
CA ILE A 132 7.49 8.84 6.20
C ILE A 132 8.53 9.59 7.02
N SER A 133 8.10 10.63 7.74
CA SER A 133 9.03 11.44 8.53
C SER A 133 9.59 10.71 9.74
N ASN A 134 8.81 9.81 10.32
CA ASN A 134 9.23 8.99 11.47
C ASN A 134 9.76 7.62 11.05
N TYR A 135 10.49 7.56 9.93
CA TYR A 135 10.96 6.30 9.35
C TYR A 135 11.90 5.51 10.26
N SER A 136 12.59 6.18 11.16
CA SER A 136 13.56 5.51 12.06
C SER A 136 12.91 4.51 13.03
N ARG A 137 11.58 4.61 13.20
CA ARG A 137 10.82 3.71 14.07
C ARG A 137 10.40 2.42 13.37
N TYR A 138 10.58 2.32 12.06
CA TYR A 138 10.02 1.23 11.24
C TYR A 138 11.05 0.63 10.31
N SER A 139 10.65 -0.42 9.61
CA SER A 139 11.50 -1.15 8.66
C SER A 139 10.86 -1.16 7.27
N ALA A 140 11.70 -1.11 6.24
CA ALA A 140 11.28 -1.34 4.87
C ALA A 140 11.00 -2.84 4.58
N HIS A 141 11.42 -3.71 5.48
CA HIS A 141 11.30 -5.17 5.34
C HIS A 141 10.71 -5.80 6.60
N HIS A 142 9.59 -5.23 7.06
CA HIS A 142 8.90 -5.75 8.23
C HIS A 142 8.29 -7.10 7.90
N THR A 143 8.66 -8.14 8.63
CA THR A 143 8.14 -9.49 8.40
C THR A 143 6.67 -9.57 8.80
N LEU A 144 5.84 -10.06 7.89
CA LEU A 144 4.45 -10.35 8.20
C LEU A 144 4.39 -11.73 8.85
N VAL A 145 3.89 -11.76 10.08
CA VAL A 145 3.70 -13.00 10.82
C VAL A 145 2.22 -13.37 10.74
N ASP A 146 1.97 -14.59 10.28
CA ASP A 146 0.63 -15.11 10.25
C ASP A 146 0.36 -15.81 11.58
N HIS A 147 -0.62 -15.31 12.31
CA HIS A 147 -1.04 -15.85 13.58
C HIS A 147 -2.18 -16.86 13.47
N SER A 148 -2.55 -17.23 12.25
CA SER A 148 -3.61 -18.20 12.02
C SER A 148 -3.14 -19.61 12.44
N PRO A 149 -3.84 -20.29 13.36
CA PRO A 149 -3.47 -21.65 13.77
C PRO A 149 -3.45 -22.65 12.61
N ALA A 150 -4.36 -22.48 11.66
CA ALA A 150 -4.44 -23.35 10.48
C ALA A 150 -3.19 -23.27 9.62
N GLN A 151 -2.65 -22.07 9.44
CA GLN A 151 -1.44 -21.87 8.66
C GLN A 151 -0.19 -22.34 9.40
N ASN A 152 -0.16 -22.19 10.71
CA ASN A 152 0.93 -22.74 11.50
C ASN A 152 0.98 -24.27 11.38
N CYS A 153 -0.16 -24.91 11.35
CA CYS A 153 -0.25 -26.36 11.12
C CYS A 153 0.24 -26.72 9.70
N ALA A 154 -0.12 -25.94 8.71
CA ALA A 154 0.32 -26.17 7.33
C ALA A 154 1.84 -26.02 7.16
N ARG A 155 2.47 -25.16 7.95
CA ARG A 155 3.92 -24.97 7.91
C ARG A 155 4.69 -26.12 8.51
N THR A 156 4.09 -26.82 9.46
CA THR A 156 4.74 -27.97 10.11
C THR A 156 4.54 -29.26 9.32
N ALA A 157 3.64 -29.22 8.38
CA ALA A 157 3.44 -30.32 7.44
C ALA A 157 4.32 -30.13 6.21
#